data_377bb9966a7fbf74237a7a4edd3a2c4f
#
_entry.id   377bb9966a7fbf74237a7a4edd3a2c4f
#
_cell.length_a   1.000
_cell.length_b   1.000
_cell.length_c   1.000
_cell.angle_alpha   90.00
_cell.angle_beta   90.00
_cell.angle_gamma   90.00
#
_symmetry.space_group_name_H-M   'P 1'
#
loop_
_entity.id
_entity.type
_entity.pdbx_description
1 polymer ?
#
loop_
_entity_poly.entity_id
_entity_poly.type
_entity_poly.pdbx_seq_one_letter_code
_entity_poly.pdbx_strand_id
1 'polypeptide(L)'
;AVVLSLASLKRLSTEAVVLSGVALSSLFTSGTILLQFLASDTQLAMVVFWTFGDVARAGWREIAMISIGVTLASLYLYSKRWDMNALLSGEEAAKGLGVNVRQTRMAGVVVAALVAAMATAFFGVIAFVGLVAPHVARRLVGADHRLTVPFSCVLGALLLLASDTIGRVIIGTGSLPVGVITSCLGAPVFLYMLVKSYR
;
A
#
# COMPACT_ATOMS: atom_id res chain seq x y z
N ALA A 1 6.53 -1.00 11.84
CA ALA A 1 6.84 -1.34 13.24
C ALA A 1 7.48 -0.14 13.96
N VAL A 2 8.64 0.39 13.53
CA VAL A 2 9.38 1.47 14.23
C VAL A 2 8.54 2.74 14.40
N VAL A 3 7.88 3.24 13.35
CA VAL A 3 7.00 4.43 13.43
C VAL A 3 5.84 4.20 14.39
N LEU A 4 5.26 3.01 14.38
CA LEU A 4 4.15 2.66 15.29
C LEU A 4 4.61 2.52 16.75
N SER A 5 5.81 1.97 17.00
CA SER A 5 6.37 1.90 18.35
C SER A 5 6.70 3.30 18.88
N LEU A 6 7.25 4.17 18.04
CA LEU A 6 7.47 5.58 18.38
C LEU A 6 6.15 6.32 18.65
N ALA A 7 5.13 6.10 17.81
CA ALA A 7 3.80 6.68 18.01
C ALA A 7 3.09 6.18 19.28
N SER A 8 3.42 4.98 19.76
CA SER A 8 2.86 4.41 20.99
C SER A 8 3.53 4.89 22.27
N LEU A 9 4.81 5.31 22.21
CA LEU A 9 5.61 5.73 23.36
C LEU A 9 5.30 7.14 23.88
N LYS A 10 4.76 8.01 23.03
CA LYS A 10 4.23 9.33 23.44
C LYS A 10 2.95 9.57 22.65
N ARG A 11 2.01 10.37 23.18
CA ARG A 11 0.86 10.90 22.42
C ARG A 11 1.38 11.83 21.31
N LEU A 12 2.02 11.21 20.28
CA LEU A 12 2.61 11.96 19.19
C LEU A 12 1.50 12.59 18.37
N SER A 13 1.63 13.89 18.09
CA SER A 13 0.77 14.59 17.16
C SER A 13 0.87 13.95 15.76
N THR A 14 -0.13 14.12 14.93
CA THR A 14 -0.13 13.63 13.52
C THR A 14 1.12 14.10 12.78
N GLU A 15 1.60 15.32 13.07
CA GLU A 15 2.84 15.89 12.52
C GLU A 15 4.09 15.08 12.88
N ALA A 16 4.21 14.64 14.13
CA ALA A 16 5.35 13.85 14.57
C ALA A 16 5.37 12.45 13.91
N VAL A 17 4.21 11.87 13.63
CA VAL A 17 4.11 10.60 12.87
C VAL A 17 4.57 10.80 11.43
N VAL A 18 4.14 11.88 10.78
CA VAL A 18 4.56 12.22 9.41
C VAL A 18 6.06 12.48 9.36
N LEU A 19 6.59 13.31 10.24
CA LEU A 19 8.03 13.63 10.31
C LEU A 19 8.89 12.39 10.57
N SER A 20 8.46 11.49 11.47
CA SER A 20 9.17 10.23 11.72
C SER A 20 9.14 9.31 10.50
N GLY A 21 8.06 9.31 9.73
CA GLY A 21 7.96 8.60 8.45
C GLY A 21 8.94 9.14 7.41
N VAL A 22 9.05 10.46 7.27
CA VAL A 22 10.00 11.12 6.36
C VAL A 22 11.44 10.83 6.76
N ALA A 23 11.78 10.95 8.05
CA ALA A 23 13.13 10.66 8.55
C ALA A 23 13.53 9.20 8.29
N LEU A 24 12.62 8.26 8.53
CA LEU A 24 12.89 6.84 8.30
C LEU A 24 13.01 6.53 6.81
N SER A 25 12.18 7.13 5.97
CA SER A 25 12.27 7.02 4.51
C SER A 25 13.61 7.55 4.00
N SER A 26 14.08 8.70 4.49
CA SER A 26 15.38 9.27 4.13
C SER A 26 16.53 8.35 4.54
N LEU A 27 16.46 7.71 5.72
CA LEU A 27 17.47 6.76 6.16
C LEU A 27 17.55 5.54 5.23
N PHE A 28 16.42 4.94 4.88
CA PHE A 28 16.39 3.80 3.94
C PHE A 28 16.84 4.20 2.53
N THR A 29 16.48 5.38 2.06
CA THR A 29 16.92 5.90 0.77
C THR A 29 18.45 6.07 0.76
N SER A 30 19.02 6.64 1.82
CA SER A 30 20.48 6.79 1.96
C SER A 30 21.19 5.42 1.99
N GLY A 31 20.61 4.44 2.68
CA GLY A 31 21.11 3.06 2.67
C GLY A 31 21.09 2.44 1.28
N THR A 32 20.02 2.66 0.53
CA THR A 32 19.91 2.19 -0.86
C THR A 32 20.96 2.85 -1.76
N ILE A 33 21.16 4.17 -1.65
CA ILE A 33 22.20 4.90 -2.40
C ILE A 33 23.60 4.38 -2.05
N LEU A 34 23.87 4.12 -0.79
CA LEU A 34 25.16 3.54 -0.36
C LEU A 34 25.40 2.17 -1.00
N LEU A 35 24.38 1.31 -1.02
CA LEU A 35 24.48 0.00 -1.67
C LEU A 35 24.69 0.14 -3.18
N GLN A 36 24.02 1.09 -3.83
CA GLN A 36 24.21 1.39 -5.25
C GLN A 36 25.62 1.90 -5.55
N PHE A 37 26.20 2.71 -4.67
CA PHE A 37 27.55 3.22 -4.80
C PHE A 37 28.62 2.12 -4.71
N LEU A 38 28.38 1.09 -3.87
CA LEU A 38 29.30 -0.04 -3.67
C LEU A 38 29.05 -1.18 -4.67
N ALA A 39 27.99 -1.13 -5.44
CA ALA A 39 27.57 -2.18 -6.35
C ALA A 39 28.41 -2.19 -7.63
N SER A 40 28.62 -3.37 -8.22
CA SER A 40 29.09 -3.50 -9.60
C SER A 40 28.01 -3.06 -10.59
N ASP A 41 28.37 -2.76 -11.84
CA ASP A 41 27.44 -2.29 -12.89
C ASP A 41 26.25 -3.22 -13.06
N THR A 42 26.46 -4.53 -13.03
CA THR A 42 25.39 -5.53 -13.14
C THR A 42 24.47 -5.52 -11.93
N GLN A 43 24.99 -5.36 -10.71
CA GLN A 43 24.21 -5.26 -9.49
C GLN A 43 23.44 -3.95 -9.43
N LEU A 44 24.06 -2.85 -9.85
CA LEU A 44 23.43 -1.54 -9.96
C LEU A 44 22.20 -1.59 -10.87
N ALA A 45 22.35 -2.18 -12.06
CA ALA A 45 21.23 -2.37 -12.99
C ALA A 45 20.09 -3.17 -12.34
N MET A 46 20.39 -4.27 -11.63
CA MET A 46 19.36 -5.05 -10.94
C MET A 46 18.63 -4.26 -9.87
N VAL A 47 19.32 -3.47 -9.05
CA VAL A 47 18.71 -2.62 -8.02
C VAL A 47 17.83 -1.55 -8.64
N VAL A 48 18.30 -0.87 -9.69
CA VAL A 48 17.53 0.16 -10.40
C VAL A 48 16.25 -0.42 -11.00
N PHE A 49 16.36 -1.55 -11.72
CA PHE A 49 15.18 -2.22 -12.27
C PHE A 49 14.20 -2.70 -11.18
N TRP A 50 14.70 -3.10 -10.01
CA TRP A 50 13.82 -3.47 -8.90
C TRP A 50 13.03 -2.26 -8.37
N THR A 51 13.64 -1.07 -8.32
CA THR A 51 12.94 0.15 -7.85
C THR A 51 11.80 0.59 -8.77
N PHE A 52 11.79 0.17 -10.03
CA PHE A 52 10.72 0.55 -10.98
C PHE A 52 9.39 -0.17 -10.75
N GLY A 53 9.39 -1.27 -10.02
CA GLY A 53 8.20 -2.07 -9.74
C GLY A 53 7.63 -2.79 -10.97
N ASP A 54 7.70 -4.12 -10.96
CA ASP A 54 7.28 -4.95 -12.11
C ASP A 54 6.59 -6.24 -11.64
N VAL A 55 5.34 -6.42 -12.02
CA VAL A 55 4.56 -7.63 -11.71
C VAL A 55 4.92 -8.80 -12.64
N ALA A 56 5.54 -8.55 -13.80
CA ALA A 56 5.94 -9.60 -14.74
C ALA A 56 7.09 -10.49 -14.21
N ARG A 57 7.76 -10.07 -13.12
CA ARG A 57 8.78 -10.88 -12.43
C ARG A 57 8.23 -12.00 -11.57
N ALA A 58 6.91 -12.10 -11.44
CA ALA A 58 6.25 -13.09 -10.60
C ALA A 58 6.48 -14.52 -11.10
N GLY A 59 7.23 -15.31 -10.35
CA GLY A 59 7.25 -16.76 -10.49
C GLY A 59 6.11 -17.41 -9.69
N TRP A 60 5.83 -18.65 -9.95
CA TRP A 60 4.78 -19.41 -9.23
C TRP A 60 4.98 -19.48 -7.73
N ARG A 61 6.23 -19.48 -7.27
CA ARG A 61 6.59 -19.51 -5.85
C ARG A 61 6.22 -18.19 -5.18
N GLU A 62 6.55 -17.06 -5.79
CA GLU A 62 6.24 -15.71 -5.31
C GLU A 62 4.72 -15.50 -5.28
N ILE A 63 4.02 -15.92 -6.33
CA ILE A 63 2.56 -15.87 -6.42
C ILE A 63 1.93 -16.69 -5.28
N ALA A 64 2.39 -17.90 -5.03
CA ALA A 64 1.87 -18.74 -3.95
C ALA A 64 2.09 -18.09 -2.57
N MET A 65 3.28 -17.57 -2.29
CA MET A 65 3.59 -16.91 -1.02
C MET A 65 2.72 -15.67 -0.79
N ILE A 66 2.57 -14.81 -1.80
CA ILE A 66 1.73 -13.63 -1.70
C ILE A 66 0.25 -14.00 -1.58
N SER A 67 -0.23 -14.98 -2.35
CA SER A 67 -1.61 -15.43 -2.27
C SER A 67 -1.97 -15.92 -0.88
N ILE A 68 -1.09 -16.69 -0.24
CA ILE A 68 -1.29 -17.13 1.15
C ILE A 68 -1.33 -15.92 2.09
N GLY A 69 -0.35 -15.01 2.00
CA GLY A 69 -0.28 -13.82 2.84
C GLY A 69 -1.50 -12.91 2.69
N VAL A 70 -1.91 -12.63 1.46
CA VAL A 70 -3.08 -11.81 1.15
C VAL A 70 -4.37 -12.49 1.61
N THR A 71 -4.51 -13.80 1.43
CA THR A 71 -5.69 -14.54 1.89
C THR A 71 -5.81 -14.50 3.42
N LEU A 72 -4.73 -14.75 4.15
CA LEU A 72 -4.74 -14.66 5.61
C LEU A 72 -5.05 -13.26 6.10
N ALA A 73 -4.43 -12.23 5.50
CA ALA A 73 -4.69 -10.84 5.81
C ALA A 73 -6.15 -10.45 5.53
N SER A 74 -6.68 -10.87 4.37
CA SER A 74 -8.08 -10.61 3.98
C SER A 74 -9.07 -11.28 4.92
N LEU A 75 -8.85 -12.52 5.31
CA LEU A 75 -9.67 -13.25 6.29
C LEU A 75 -9.64 -12.54 7.65
N TYR A 76 -8.45 -12.11 8.09
CA TYR A 76 -8.32 -11.37 9.34
C TYR A 76 -9.06 -10.03 9.28
N LEU A 77 -8.86 -9.21 8.25
CA LEU A 77 -9.54 -7.92 8.09
C LEU A 77 -11.06 -8.10 7.95
N TYR A 78 -11.50 -9.14 7.25
CA TYR A 78 -12.92 -9.45 7.12
C TYR A 78 -13.54 -9.89 8.44
N SER A 79 -12.81 -10.63 9.29
CA SER A 79 -13.27 -10.98 10.66
C SER A 79 -13.45 -9.74 11.54
N LYS A 80 -12.64 -8.70 11.32
CA LYS A 80 -12.65 -7.41 12.06
C LYS A 80 -13.52 -6.32 11.41
N ARG A 81 -14.27 -6.63 10.37
CA ARG A 81 -15.09 -5.67 9.62
C ARG A 81 -16.10 -4.88 10.47
N TRP A 82 -16.67 -5.51 11.50
CA TRP A 82 -17.63 -4.87 12.40
C TRP A 82 -16.93 -3.86 13.32
N ASP A 83 -15.79 -4.26 13.89
CA ASP A 83 -14.96 -3.36 14.70
C ASP A 83 -14.50 -2.13 13.87
N MET A 84 -14.11 -2.37 12.60
CA MET A 84 -13.71 -1.31 11.68
C MET A 84 -14.89 -0.40 11.28
N ASN A 85 -16.09 -0.95 11.12
CA ASN A 85 -17.29 -0.16 10.84
C ASN A 85 -17.69 0.69 12.05
N ALA A 86 -17.58 0.16 13.27
CA ALA A 86 -17.82 0.93 14.47
C ALA A 86 -16.90 2.15 14.59
N LEU A 87 -15.65 2.05 14.11
CA LEU A 87 -14.71 3.18 14.07
C LEU A 87 -15.15 4.33 13.14
N LEU A 88 -15.99 4.06 12.14
CA LEU A 88 -16.55 5.11 11.26
C LEU A 88 -17.49 6.07 12.02
N SER A 89 -18.12 5.60 13.09
CA SER A 89 -19.00 6.41 13.93
C SER A 89 -18.25 7.24 14.98
N GLY A 90 -16.90 7.17 14.99
CA GLY A 90 -16.05 7.88 15.92
C GLY A 90 -15.50 6.99 17.05
N GLU A 91 -14.40 7.43 17.67
CA GLU A 91 -13.69 6.63 18.68
C GLU A 91 -14.50 6.39 19.95
N GLU A 92 -15.26 7.38 20.40
CA GLU A 92 -16.06 7.27 21.62
C GLU A 92 -17.25 6.35 21.41
N ALA A 93 -17.93 6.45 20.26
CA ALA A 93 -19.01 5.57 19.90
C ALA A 93 -18.53 4.12 19.79
N ALA A 94 -17.38 3.88 19.14
CA ALA A 94 -16.79 2.55 19.03
C ALA A 94 -16.42 1.95 20.39
N LYS A 95 -15.88 2.75 21.32
CA LYS A 95 -15.61 2.31 22.71
C LYS A 95 -16.89 1.95 23.43
N GLY A 96 -17.95 2.74 23.25
CA GLY A 96 -19.28 2.45 23.84
C GLY A 96 -19.87 1.13 23.36
N LEU A 97 -19.51 0.72 22.13
CA LEU A 97 -19.89 -0.61 21.57
C LEU A 97 -18.93 -1.73 21.99
N GLY A 98 -17.97 -1.48 22.89
CA GLY A 98 -17.03 -2.47 23.40
C GLY A 98 -15.83 -2.73 22.48
N VAL A 99 -15.62 -1.92 21.43
CA VAL A 99 -14.50 -2.10 20.51
C VAL A 99 -13.21 -1.53 21.11
N ASN A 100 -12.15 -2.34 21.13
CA ASN A 100 -10.82 -1.87 21.49
C ASN A 100 -10.18 -1.11 20.29
N VAL A 101 -10.46 0.20 20.22
CA VAL A 101 -10.04 1.09 19.14
C VAL A 101 -8.54 1.02 18.86
N ARG A 102 -7.70 1.04 19.94
CA ARG A 102 -6.25 0.99 19.79
C ARG A 102 -5.79 -0.33 19.17
N GLN A 103 -6.33 -1.43 19.65
CA GLN A 103 -5.95 -2.76 19.16
C GLN A 103 -6.41 -2.98 17.71
N THR A 104 -7.65 -2.61 17.38
CA THR A 104 -8.19 -2.74 16.02
C THR A 104 -7.39 -1.93 15.02
N ARG A 105 -7.09 -0.66 15.35
CA ARG A 105 -6.29 0.23 14.50
C ARG A 105 -4.86 -0.28 14.32
N MET A 106 -4.18 -0.65 15.41
CA MET A 106 -2.81 -1.15 15.39
C MET A 106 -2.68 -2.44 14.57
N ALA A 107 -3.58 -3.40 14.82
CA ALA A 107 -3.58 -4.66 14.11
C ALA A 107 -3.86 -4.46 12.61
N GLY A 108 -4.81 -3.60 12.24
CA GLY A 108 -5.08 -3.26 10.83
C GLY A 108 -3.85 -2.69 10.13
N VAL A 109 -3.16 -1.73 10.76
CA VAL A 109 -1.93 -1.13 10.20
C VAL A 109 -0.80 -2.14 10.08
N VAL A 110 -0.60 -3.01 11.08
CA VAL A 110 0.43 -4.05 11.04
C VAL A 110 0.17 -5.05 9.92
N VAL A 111 -1.06 -5.54 9.79
CA VAL A 111 -1.44 -6.47 8.72
C VAL A 111 -1.24 -5.83 7.35
N ALA A 112 -1.71 -4.58 7.15
CA ALA A 112 -1.52 -3.85 5.90
C ALA A 112 -0.03 -3.64 5.58
N ALA A 113 0.78 -3.27 6.58
CA ALA A 113 2.22 -3.07 6.41
C ALA A 113 2.95 -4.37 6.04
N LEU A 114 2.57 -5.51 6.62
CA LEU A 114 3.14 -6.81 6.28
C LEU A 114 2.84 -7.20 4.83
N VAL A 115 1.58 -7.07 4.40
CA VAL A 115 1.19 -7.37 3.01
C VAL A 115 1.90 -6.45 2.03
N ALA A 116 1.96 -5.14 2.33
CA ALA A 116 2.68 -4.17 1.49
C ALA A 116 4.18 -4.47 1.42
N ALA A 117 4.81 -4.85 2.54
CA ALA A 117 6.21 -5.23 2.57
C ALA A 117 6.50 -6.48 1.74
N MET A 118 5.64 -7.51 1.83
CA MET A 118 5.74 -8.71 1.00
C MET A 118 5.62 -8.37 -0.50
N ALA A 119 4.61 -7.57 -0.86
CA ALA A 119 4.41 -7.16 -2.24
C ALA A 119 5.62 -6.37 -2.77
N THR A 120 6.13 -5.41 -2.00
CA THR A 120 7.29 -4.60 -2.37
C THR A 120 8.57 -5.46 -2.49
N ALA A 121 8.78 -6.42 -1.59
CA ALA A 121 9.95 -7.29 -1.62
C ALA A 121 10.03 -8.12 -2.92
N PHE A 122 8.90 -8.61 -3.43
CA PHE A 122 8.87 -9.46 -4.62
C PHE A 122 8.73 -8.67 -5.93
N PHE A 123 7.92 -7.61 -5.94
CA PHE A 123 7.56 -6.90 -7.17
C PHE A 123 8.18 -5.50 -7.27
N GLY A 124 8.94 -5.07 -6.26
CA GLY A 124 9.48 -3.72 -6.21
C GLY A 124 8.45 -2.66 -5.82
N VAL A 125 8.77 -1.40 -6.08
CA VAL A 125 7.96 -0.27 -5.64
C VAL A 125 6.82 0.00 -6.61
N ILE A 126 5.58 -0.26 -6.19
CA ILE A 126 4.36 0.05 -6.95
C ILE A 126 3.57 1.09 -6.14
N ALA A 127 3.54 2.32 -6.62
CA ALA A 127 2.92 3.44 -5.92
C ALA A 127 1.43 3.62 -6.28
N PHE A 128 0.72 4.38 -5.45
CA PHE A 128 -0.66 4.85 -5.61
C PHE A 128 -1.78 3.81 -5.63
N VAL A 129 -1.54 2.53 -5.92
CA VAL A 129 -2.58 1.50 -5.96
C VAL A 129 -3.35 1.43 -4.65
N GLY A 130 -2.63 1.41 -3.52
CA GLY A 130 -3.22 1.37 -2.18
C GLY A 130 -3.98 2.63 -1.76
N LEU A 131 -3.83 3.74 -2.48
CA LEU A 131 -4.58 4.98 -2.26
C LEU A 131 -5.78 5.09 -3.20
N VAL A 132 -5.56 4.83 -4.48
CA VAL A 132 -6.58 5.00 -5.53
C VAL A 132 -7.67 3.93 -5.42
N ALA A 133 -7.30 2.64 -5.29
CA ALA A 133 -8.25 1.55 -5.27
C ALA A 133 -9.29 1.66 -4.13
N PRO A 134 -8.92 1.85 -2.85
CA PRO A 134 -9.91 1.98 -1.79
C PRO A 134 -10.71 3.29 -1.88
N HIS A 135 -10.13 4.35 -2.43
CA HIS A 135 -10.87 5.60 -2.63
C HIS A 135 -11.98 5.43 -3.67
N VAL A 136 -11.68 4.79 -4.80
CA VAL A 136 -12.68 4.47 -5.84
C VAL A 136 -13.72 3.50 -5.28
N ALA A 137 -13.28 2.46 -4.54
CA ALA A 137 -14.20 1.52 -3.89
C ALA A 137 -15.21 2.23 -3.00
N ARG A 138 -14.77 3.14 -2.12
CA ARG A 138 -15.66 3.91 -1.24
C ARG A 138 -16.67 4.76 -2.00
N ARG A 139 -16.31 5.26 -3.17
CA ARG A 139 -17.25 6.04 -4.02
C ARG A 139 -18.31 5.15 -4.67
N LEU A 140 -17.99 3.89 -4.96
CA LEU A 140 -18.90 2.96 -5.62
C LEU A 140 -19.82 2.24 -4.64
N VAL A 141 -19.28 1.77 -3.52
CA VAL A 141 -20.01 0.89 -2.57
C VAL A 141 -20.20 1.50 -1.18
N GLY A 142 -19.77 2.76 -0.99
CA GLY A 142 -19.86 3.44 0.30
C GLY A 142 -18.69 3.11 1.24
N ALA A 143 -18.83 3.55 2.52
CA ALA A 143 -17.77 3.41 3.53
C ALA A 143 -17.82 2.07 4.30
N ASP A 144 -18.84 1.23 4.10
CA ASP A 144 -18.96 -0.05 4.79
C ASP A 144 -17.78 -0.97 4.44
N HIS A 145 -16.97 -1.32 5.44
CA HIS A 145 -15.79 -2.18 5.27
C HIS A 145 -16.13 -3.59 4.79
N ARG A 146 -17.37 -4.04 4.93
CA ARG A 146 -17.84 -5.33 4.41
C ARG A 146 -17.74 -5.39 2.88
N LEU A 147 -18.02 -4.27 2.22
CA LEU A 147 -17.99 -4.13 0.77
C LEU A 147 -16.69 -3.46 0.31
N THR A 148 -16.27 -2.41 1.01
CA THR A 148 -15.09 -1.62 0.62
C THR A 148 -13.81 -2.46 0.57
N VAL A 149 -13.59 -3.39 1.52
CA VAL A 149 -12.39 -4.24 1.53
C VAL A 149 -12.31 -5.13 0.29
N PRO A 150 -13.29 -6.00 -0.01
CA PRO A 150 -13.21 -6.86 -1.20
C PRO A 150 -13.21 -6.05 -2.51
N PHE A 151 -14.00 -4.98 -2.60
CA PHE A 151 -14.00 -4.12 -3.78
C PHE A 151 -12.65 -3.42 -4.00
N SER A 152 -11.97 -2.99 -2.94
CA SER A 152 -10.62 -2.42 -3.05
C SER A 152 -9.61 -3.41 -3.59
N CYS A 153 -9.70 -4.68 -3.20
CA CYS A 153 -8.83 -5.74 -3.73
C CYS A 153 -9.07 -5.94 -5.23
N VAL A 154 -10.33 -6.04 -5.66
CA VAL A 154 -10.68 -6.21 -7.07
C VAL A 154 -10.24 -5.00 -7.91
N LEU A 155 -10.53 -3.79 -7.44
CA LEU A 155 -10.13 -2.56 -8.15
C LEU A 155 -8.61 -2.39 -8.19
N GLY A 156 -7.89 -2.75 -7.14
CA GLY A 156 -6.43 -2.77 -7.13
C GLY A 156 -5.85 -3.75 -8.15
N ALA A 157 -6.41 -4.95 -8.22
CA ALA A 157 -6.02 -5.97 -9.20
C ALA A 157 -6.30 -5.50 -10.64
N LEU A 158 -7.48 -4.92 -10.90
CA LEU A 158 -7.83 -4.36 -12.21
C LEU A 158 -6.92 -3.20 -12.61
N LEU A 159 -6.57 -2.33 -11.67
CA LEU A 159 -5.67 -1.20 -11.91
C LEU A 159 -4.27 -1.68 -12.27
N LEU A 160 -3.75 -2.70 -11.57
CA LEU A 160 -2.47 -3.32 -11.88
C LEU A 160 -2.49 -4.00 -13.26
N LEU A 161 -3.53 -4.78 -13.55
CA LEU A 161 -3.69 -5.47 -14.83
C LEU A 161 -3.79 -4.46 -16.00
N ALA A 162 -4.58 -3.40 -15.83
CA ALA A 162 -4.68 -2.34 -16.83
C ALA A 162 -3.33 -1.65 -17.04
N SER A 163 -2.61 -1.33 -15.98
CA SER A 163 -1.28 -0.71 -16.06
C SER A 163 -0.27 -1.62 -16.76
N ASP A 164 -0.24 -2.91 -16.45
CA ASP A 164 0.64 -3.88 -17.12
C ASP A 164 0.29 -4.01 -18.61
N THR A 165 -1.01 -4.10 -18.94
CA THR A 165 -1.47 -4.16 -20.32
C THR A 165 -1.07 -2.92 -21.13
N ILE A 166 -1.28 -1.72 -20.55
CA ILE A 166 -0.87 -0.44 -21.15
C ILE A 166 0.65 -0.44 -21.38
N GLY A 167 1.44 -0.88 -20.38
CA GLY A 167 2.89 -0.93 -20.49
C GLY A 167 3.40 -1.82 -21.62
N ARG A 168 2.75 -2.93 -21.85
CA ARG A 168 3.08 -3.85 -22.95
C ARG A 168 2.70 -3.28 -24.32
N VAL A 169 1.57 -2.57 -24.42
CA VAL A 169 1.09 -2.01 -25.69
C VAL A 169 1.92 -0.81 -26.14
N ILE A 170 2.37 0.05 -25.21
CA ILE A 170 3.10 1.29 -25.55
C ILE A 170 4.46 1.02 -26.19
N ILE A 171 5.22 0.03 -25.70
CA ILE A 171 6.60 -0.19 -26.16
C ILE A 171 6.67 -1.24 -27.29
N GLY A 172 5.69 -2.12 -27.42
CA GLY A 172 5.63 -3.13 -28.49
C GLY A 172 6.69 -4.24 -28.41
N THR A 173 7.92 -3.95 -28.04
CA THR A 173 9.05 -4.89 -27.94
C THR A 173 9.57 -5.11 -26.53
N GLY A 174 8.86 -4.61 -25.50
CA GLY A 174 9.22 -4.73 -24.09
C GLY A 174 8.02 -4.42 -23.21
N SER A 175 8.20 -4.37 -21.89
CA SER A 175 7.18 -3.90 -20.97
C SER A 175 7.71 -2.71 -20.17
N LEU A 176 6.92 -1.62 -20.14
CA LEU A 176 7.17 -0.57 -19.15
C LEU A 176 6.89 -1.14 -17.75
N PRO A 177 7.76 -0.85 -16.78
CA PRO A 177 7.50 -1.25 -15.40
C PRO A 177 6.14 -0.71 -14.92
N VAL A 178 5.33 -1.56 -14.31
CA VAL A 178 3.98 -1.21 -13.85
C VAL A 178 4.01 -0.06 -12.84
N GLY A 179 5.06 0.01 -12.01
CA GLY A 179 5.23 1.09 -11.03
C GLY A 179 5.33 2.48 -11.66
N VAL A 180 5.91 2.60 -12.86
CA VAL A 180 5.98 3.88 -13.60
C VAL A 180 4.59 4.30 -14.04
N ILE A 181 3.82 3.37 -14.63
CA ILE A 181 2.48 3.66 -15.14
C ILE A 181 1.53 3.99 -14.00
N THR A 182 1.54 3.21 -12.92
CA THR A 182 0.71 3.48 -11.73
C THR A 182 1.05 4.82 -11.10
N SER A 183 2.31 5.26 -11.12
CA SER A 183 2.72 6.57 -10.63
C SER A 183 2.24 7.70 -11.55
N CYS A 184 2.40 7.54 -12.86
CA CYS A 184 1.95 8.54 -13.85
C CYS A 184 0.43 8.74 -13.83
N LEU A 185 -0.34 7.68 -13.63
CA LEU A 185 -1.80 7.74 -13.55
C LEU A 185 -2.29 8.11 -12.14
N GLY A 186 -1.64 7.55 -11.12
CA GLY A 186 -2.07 7.69 -9.72
C GLY A 186 -1.81 9.07 -9.14
N ALA A 187 -0.68 9.71 -9.46
CA ALA A 187 -0.35 11.02 -8.91
C ALA A 187 -1.34 12.12 -9.34
N PRO A 188 -1.72 12.27 -10.64
CA PRO A 188 -2.74 13.24 -11.03
C PRO A 188 -4.11 12.95 -10.43
N VAL A 189 -4.52 11.68 -10.39
CA VAL A 189 -5.78 11.27 -9.76
C VAL A 189 -5.79 11.62 -8.28
N PHE A 190 -4.72 11.37 -7.57
CA PHE A 190 -4.58 11.68 -6.15
C PHE A 190 -4.63 13.20 -5.90
N LEU A 191 -3.91 14.01 -6.70
CA LEU A 191 -3.94 15.47 -6.61
C LEU A 191 -5.34 16.02 -6.89
N TYR A 192 -6.03 15.51 -7.91
CA TYR A 192 -7.43 15.88 -8.18
C TYR A 192 -8.35 15.56 -7.00
N MET A 193 -8.17 14.39 -6.38
CA MET A 193 -8.96 14.00 -5.22
C MET A 193 -8.71 14.90 -4.00
N LEU A 194 -7.46 15.29 -3.76
CA LEU A 194 -7.10 16.24 -2.70
C LEU A 194 -7.82 17.58 -2.90
N VAL A 195 -7.72 18.17 -4.08
CA VAL A 195 -8.36 19.46 -4.39
C VAL A 195 -9.87 19.38 -4.20
N LYS A 196 -10.50 18.27 -4.61
CA LYS A 196 -11.96 18.10 -4.49
C LYS A 196 -12.42 17.82 -3.05
N SER A 197 -11.55 17.30 -2.18
CA SER A 197 -11.87 17.06 -0.76
C SER A 197 -11.83 18.34 0.08
N TYR A 198 -11.14 19.39 -0.39
CA TYR A 198 -11.05 20.69 0.27
C TYR A 198 -12.15 21.69 -0.19
N ARG A 199 -12.98 21.30 -1.14
CA ARG A 199 -14.20 22.04 -1.56
C ARG A 199 -15.44 21.40 -0.97
#